data_9de70cf058eaf467a6d34fa00a51a693
#
_entry.id   9de70cf058eaf467a6d34fa00a51a693
#
_cell.length_a   1.000
_cell.length_b   1.000
_cell.length_c   1.000
_cell.angle_alpha   90.00
_cell.angle_beta   90.00
_cell.angle_gamma   90.00
#
_symmetry.space_group_name_H-M   'P 1'
#
loop_
_entity.id
_entity.type
_entity.pdbx_description
1 polymer ?
#
loop_
_entity_poly.entity_id
_entity_poly.type
_entity_poly.pdbx_seq_one_letter_code
_entity_poly.pdbx_strand_id
1 'polypeptide(L)'
;GDPAPLAAAAACLDSEAYRAGLSRFLDEGMPFAACRQAVVAALLGSERAKVLSRPNDNLGVEYLRAASALGWSPQVLAVPRQGAGHDAPRPAEGFASASILREWIAAGRRDLADCFLPAPWPEELEPASLSHLERALLARVRSLSQAEWALLPDSGVEEGLPARLVQAGSRALSVEEFLTLAKTKRYSHARLRRLLLWAFLGLTAADRPAAPPYLRVLGFTPRGQELLRAMKG
;
A
#
# COMPACT_ATOMS: atom_id res chain seq x y z
N GLY A 1 16.57 14.86 3.78
CA GLY A 1 15.34 15.61 3.52
C GLY A 1 14.93 16.47 4.70
N ASP A 2 14.00 17.39 4.46
CA ASP A 2 13.43 18.20 5.54
C ASP A 2 12.21 17.46 6.15
N PRO A 3 12.22 17.11 7.45
CA PRO A 3 11.10 16.45 8.10
C PRO A 3 9.94 17.41 8.46
N ALA A 4 10.15 18.71 8.44
CA ALA A 4 9.16 19.68 8.89
C ALA A 4 7.83 19.64 8.11
N PRO A 5 7.80 19.52 6.78
CA PRO A 5 6.55 19.36 6.04
C PRO A 5 5.78 18.06 6.40
N LEU A 6 6.51 16.98 6.70
CA LEU A 6 5.90 15.69 7.11
C LEU A 6 5.24 15.84 8.48
N ALA A 7 5.93 16.48 9.44
CA ALA A 7 5.40 16.71 10.78
C ALA A 7 4.18 17.64 10.76
N ALA A 8 4.25 18.72 9.97
CA ALA A 8 3.10 19.62 9.79
C ALA A 8 1.88 18.92 9.21
N ALA A 9 2.06 18.07 8.18
CA ALA A 9 0.99 17.29 7.61
C ALA A 9 0.43 16.29 8.61
N ALA A 10 1.28 15.59 9.38
CA ALA A 10 0.87 14.64 10.42
C ALA A 10 -0.04 15.32 11.46
N ALA A 11 0.40 16.44 12.03
CA ALA A 11 -0.37 17.20 13.00
C ALA A 11 -1.71 17.70 12.41
N CYS A 12 -1.68 18.18 11.16
CA CYS A 12 -2.88 18.64 10.48
C CYS A 12 -3.93 17.50 10.33
N LEU A 13 -3.51 16.31 9.92
CA LEU A 13 -4.42 15.17 9.71
C LEU A 13 -5.11 14.68 11.01
N ASP A 14 -4.54 14.96 12.17
CA ASP A 14 -5.12 14.62 13.47
C ASP A 14 -5.96 15.76 14.07
N SER A 15 -6.00 16.92 13.43
CA SER A 15 -6.74 18.09 13.88
C SER A 15 -8.26 17.98 13.66
N GLU A 16 -9.03 18.69 14.48
CA GLU A 16 -10.48 18.82 14.34
C GLU A 16 -10.86 19.55 13.03
N ALA A 17 -10.09 20.59 12.66
CA ALA A 17 -10.27 21.33 11.42
C ALA A 17 -10.17 20.42 10.18
N TYR A 18 -9.22 19.46 10.20
CA TYR A 18 -9.10 18.47 9.13
C TYR A 18 -10.33 17.55 9.07
N ARG A 19 -10.81 17.04 10.21
CA ARG A 19 -11.99 16.15 10.24
C ARG A 19 -13.23 16.84 9.68
N ALA A 20 -13.48 18.09 10.06
CA ALA A 20 -14.58 18.89 9.55
C ALA A 20 -14.46 19.15 8.03
N GLY A 21 -13.26 19.50 7.55
CA GLY A 21 -13.02 19.71 6.14
C GLY A 21 -13.16 18.43 5.30
N LEU A 22 -12.71 17.27 5.85
CA LEU A 22 -12.77 15.98 5.15
C LEU A 22 -14.21 15.56 4.85
N SER A 23 -15.12 15.67 5.83
CA SER A 23 -16.54 15.33 5.65
C SER A 23 -17.14 16.11 4.47
N ARG A 24 -16.89 17.39 4.38
CA ARG A 24 -17.40 18.24 3.28
C ARG A 24 -16.96 17.75 1.90
N PHE A 25 -15.68 17.44 1.71
CA PHE A 25 -15.18 16.97 0.40
C PHE A 25 -15.62 15.54 0.07
N LEU A 26 -15.85 14.69 1.07
CA LEU A 26 -16.39 13.34 0.85
C LEU A 26 -17.84 13.40 0.37
N ASP A 27 -18.65 14.33 0.90
CA ASP A 27 -20.04 14.53 0.48
C ASP A 27 -20.13 14.98 -1.00
N GLU A 28 -19.09 15.62 -1.51
CA GLU A 28 -18.96 15.99 -2.93
C GLU A 28 -18.57 14.79 -3.83
N GLY A 29 -18.37 13.59 -3.28
CA GLY A 29 -18.07 12.36 -4.02
C GLY A 29 -16.64 12.24 -4.53
N MET A 30 -15.70 13.03 -4.02
CA MET A 30 -14.28 12.96 -4.37
C MET A 30 -13.62 11.69 -3.80
N PRO A 31 -12.62 11.12 -4.48
CA PRO A 31 -11.82 10.03 -3.91
C PRO A 31 -11.12 10.45 -2.61
N PHE A 32 -11.12 9.58 -1.60
CA PHE A 32 -10.56 9.86 -0.26
C PHE A 32 -9.16 10.48 -0.28
N ALA A 33 -8.25 9.97 -1.12
CA ALA A 33 -6.89 10.50 -1.23
C ALA A 33 -6.86 11.95 -1.75
N ALA A 34 -7.76 12.29 -2.69
CA ALA A 34 -7.89 13.64 -3.21
C ALA A 34 -8.52 14.59 -2.17
N CYS A 35 -9.55 14.13 -1.44
CA CYS A 35 -10.14 14.87 -0.33
C CYS A 35 -9.08 15.20 0.72
N ARG A 36 -8.31 14.19 1.14
CA ARG A 36 -7.24 14.32 2.12
C ARG A 36 -6.23 15.40 1.74
N GLN A 37 -5.77 15.38 0.48
CA GLN A 37 -4.83 16.36 -0.03
C GLN A 37 -5.44 17.76 -0.13
N ALA A 38 -6.69 17.88 -0.59
CA ALA A 38 -7.39 19.14 -0.72
C ALA A 38 -7.59 19.85 0.62
N VAL A 39 -8.01 19.10 1.67
CA VAL A 39 -8.16 19.66 3.02
C VAL A 39 -6.83 20.14 3.57
N VAL A 40 -5.77 19.35 3.45
CA VAL A 40 -4.44 19.77 3.91
C VAL A 40 -3.94 20.98 3.12
N ALA A 41 -4.21 21.05 1.82
CA ALA A 41 -3.87 22.21 1.00
C ALA A 41 -4.62 23.48 1.45
N ALA A 42 -5.89 23.36 1.82
CA ALA A 42 -6.67 24.47 2.35
C ALA A 42 -6.15 24.96 3.73
N LEU A 43 -5.68 24.06 4.59
CA LEU A 43 -5.23 24.38 5.94
C LEU A 43 -3.76 24.80 6.02
N LEU A 44 -2.87 24.19 5.24
CA LEU A 44 -1.41 24.39 5.33
C LEU A 44 -0.78 24.99 4.06
N GLY A 45 -1.57 25.14 3.00
CA GLY A 45 -1.07 25.57 1.69
C GLY A 45 -0.67 24.39 0.79
N SER A 46 -0.73 24.64 -0.52
CA SER A 46 -0.53 23.62 -1.56
C SER A 46 0.85 22.95 -1.51
N GLU A 47 1.90 23.71 -1.19
CA GLU A 47 3.27 23.18 -1.13
C GLU A 47 3.42 22.12 -0.04
N ARG A 48 2.90 22.36 1.16
CA ARG A 48 2.95 21.39 2.27
C ARG A 48 2.07 20.19 2.01
N ALA A 49 0.96 20.35 1.30
CA ALA A 49 0.08 19.24 0.95
C ALA A 49 0.69 18.26 -0.07
N LYS A 50 1.72 18.67 -0.83
CA LYS A 50 2.42 17.79 -1.80
C LYS A 50 3.01 16.54 -1.16
N VAL A 51 3.34 16.53 0.12
CA VAL A 51 3.84 15.34 0.81
C VAL A 51 2.83 14.18 0.75
N LEU A 52 1.53 14.46 0.72
CA LEU A 52 0.49 13.45 0.66
C LEU A 52 0.33 12.81 -0.72
N SER A 53 0.84 13.44 -1.78
CA SER A 53 0.83 12.87 -3.14
C SER A 53 2.03 11.96 -3.43
N ARG A 54 3.05 11.98 -2.56
CA ARG A 54 4.25 11.17 -2.70
C ARG A 54 4.16 9.94 -1.79
N PRO A 55 4.23 8.71 -2.31
CA PRO A 55 4.01 7.51 -1.51
C PRO A 55 4.93 7.38 -0.28
N ASN A 56 6.23 7.68 -0.44
CA ASN A 56 7.20 7.59 0.67
C ASN A 56 6.97 8.67 1.73
N ASP A 57 6.67 9.90 1.30
CA ASP A 57 6.39 11.01 2.21
C ASP A 57 5.09 10.74 2.99
N ASN A 58 4.06 10.24 2.31
CA ASN A 58 2.81 9.85 2.94
C ASN A 58 3.01 8.74 3.99
N LEU A 59 3.88 7.77 3.72
CA LEU A 59 4.26 6.75 4.72
C LEU A 59 4.98 7.39 5.91
N GLY A 60 5.89 8.33 5.68
CA GLY A 60 6.55 9.10 6.74
C GLY A 60 5.56 9.88 7.61
N VAL A 61 4.55 10.50 7.00
CA VAL A 61 3.45 11.16 7.72
C VAL A 61 2.70 10.18 8.62
N GLU A 62 2.38 8.97 8.15
CA GLU A 62 1.69 7.97 8.96
C GLU A 62 2.56 7.43 10.13
N TYR A 63 3.89 7.32 9.94
CA TYR A 63 4.79 6.98 11.04
C TYR A 63 4.79 8.06 12.15
N LEU A 64 4.80 9.33 11.77
CA LEU A 64 4.74 10.43 12.72
C LEU A 64 3.41 10.48 13.47
N ARG A 65 2.30 10.23 12.78
CA ARG A 65 0.98 10.13 13.40
C ARG A 65 0.92 8.98 14.40
N ALA A 66 1.42 7.81 14.02
CA ALA A 66 1.47 6.65 14.90
C ALA A 66 2.35 6.90 16.13
N ALA A 67 3.51 7.52 15.96
CA ALA A 67 4.39 7.90 17.07
C ALA A 67 3.67 8.86 18.04
N SER A 68 3.03 9.89 17.51
CA SER A 68 2.25 10.85 18.30
C SER A 68 1.12 10.17 19.09
N ALA A 69 0.38 9.27 18.44
CA ALA A 69 -0.70 8.51 19.11
C ALA A 69 -0.20 7.61 20.24
N LEU A 70 1.06 7.15 20.16
CA LEU A 70 1.73 6.39 21.22
C LEU A 70 2.43 7.27 22.27
N GLY A 71 2.31 8.59 22.18
CA GLY A 71 3.01 9.52 23.07
C GLY A 71 4.53 9.53 22.88
N TRP A 72 5.01 9.06 21.75
CA TRP A 72 6.44 8.99 21.44
C TRP A 72 6.86 10.12 20.50
N SER A 73 7.94 10.81 20.87
CA SER A 73 8.53 11.93 20.10
C SER A 73 9.92 11.54 19.59
N PRO A 74 10.03 10.79 18.51
CA PRO A 74 11.32 10.36 17.97
C PRO A 74 12.09 11.50 17.31
N GLN A 75 13.42 11.40 17.31
CA GLN A 75 14.24 12.21 16.41
C GLN A 75 14.04 11.71 14.98
N VAL A 76 13.57 12.58 14.09
CA VAL A 76 13.25 12.22 12.71
C VAL A 76 14.46 12.47 11.80
N LEU A 77 14.90 11.42 11.11
CA LEU A 77 15.88 11.50 10.04
C LEU A 77 15.18 11.21 8.70
N ALA A 78 14.97 12.24 7.90
CA ALA A 78 14.38 12.08 6.56
C ALA A 78 15.49 11.96 5.50
N VAL A 79 15.61 10.78 4.89
CA VAL A 79 16.54 10.53 3.78
C VAL A 79 15.83 10.87 2.47
N PRO A 80 16.34 11.85 1.68
CA PRO A 80 15.73 12.20 0.40
C PRO A 80 15.88 11.04 -0.59
N ARG A 81 14.81 10.76 -1.35
CA ARG A 81 14.87 9.81 -2.45
C ARG A 81 15.70 10.37 -3.59
N GLN A 82 16.61 9.57 -4.12
CA GLN A 82 17.40 9.88 -5.32
C GLN A 82 16.89 9.08 -6.53
N GLY A 83 17.06 9.65 -7.72
CA GLY A 83 16.81 8.99 -8.99
C GLY A 83 15.34 8.80 -9.32
N ALA A 84 15.00 7.62 -9.84
CA ALA A 84 13.68 7.30 -10.38
C ALA A 84 12.56 7.44 -9.34
N GLY A 85 11.43 8.01 -9.74
CA GLY A 85 10.21 8.08 -8.94
C GLY A 85 9.68 6.69 -8.56
N HIS A 86 8.63 6.63 -7.70
CA HIS A 86 8.13 5.36 -7.14
C HIS A 86 7.75 4.35 -8.23
N ASP A 87 7.00 4.77 -9.24
CA ASP A 87 6.56 3.95 -10.37
C ASP A 87 7.08 4.50 -11.71
N ALA A 88 8.29 5.07 -11.71
CA ALA A 88 8.87 5.61 -12.93
C ALA A 88 9.10 4.49 -13.97
N PRO A 89 8.63 4.67 -15.22
CA PRO A 89 8.77 3.66 -16.26
C PRO A 89 10.19 3.60 -16.86
N ARG A 90 11.10 4.46 -16.38
CA ARG A 90 12.49 4.51 -16.83
C ARG A 90 13.42 4.81 -15.66
N PRO A 91 14.64 4.27 -15.65
CA PRO A 91 15.68 4.66 -14.70
C PRO A 91 16.01 6.14 -14.80
N ALA A 92 16.48 6.71 -13.68
CA ALA A 92 17.01 8.06 -13.61
C ALA A 92 18.16 8.10 -12.60
N GLU A 93 19.22 8.84 -12.93
CA GLU A 93 20.37 9.08 -12.03
C GLU A 93 20.98 7.79 -11.45
N GLY A 94 21.07 6.72 -12.23
CA GLY A 94 21.62 5.43 -11.79
C GLY A 94 20.69 4.57 -10.95
N PHE A 95 19.41 4.96 -10.81
CA PHE A 95 18.41 4.20 -10.05
C PHE A 95 17.21 3.81 -10.92
N ALA A 96 16.67 2.64 -10.69
CA ALA A 96 15.42 2.16 -11.29
C ALA A 96 14.32 2.00 -10.24
N SER A 97 13.07 2.16 -10.65
CA SER A 97 11.93 1.87 -9.77
C SER A 97 11.80 0.37 -9.57
N ALA A 98 11.31 -0.05 -8.40
CA ALA A 98 11.05 -1.46 -8.13
C ALA A 98 9.99 -2.06 -9.10
N SER A 99 9.11 -1.23 -9.64
CA SER A 99 8.10 -1.65 -10.62
C SER A 99 8.75 -2.06 -11.93
N ILE A 100 9.65 -1.23 -12.49
CA ILE A 100 10.32 -1.57 -13.75
C ILE A 100 11.30 -2.74 -13.59
N LEU A 101 11.97 -2.87 -12.43
CA LEU A 101 12.85 -4.02 -12.16
C LEU A 101 12.05 -5.33 -12.15
N ARG A 102 10.88 -5.37 -11.50
CA ARG A 102 10.01 -6.56 -11.53
C ARG A 102 9.51 -6.87 -12.93
N GLU A 103 9.17 -5.86 -13.72
CA GLU A 103 8.74 -6.01 -15.11
C GLU A 103 9.86 -6.63 -15.96
N TRP A 104 11.09 -6.13 -15.86
CA TRP A 104 12.23 -6.67 -16.59
C TRP A 104 12.54 -8.10 -16.18
N ILE A 105 12.55 -8.42 -14.87
CA ILE A 105 12.80 -9.80 -14.40
C ILE A 105 11.70 -10.74 -14.92
N ALA A 106 10.43 -10.34 -14.82
CA ALA A 106 9.32 -11.14 -15.32
C ALA A 106 9.34 -11.33 -16.85
N ALA A 107 9.88 -10.36 -17.60
CA ALA A 107 10.09 -10.43 -19.04
C ALA A 107 11.38 -11.18 -19.44
N GLY A 108 12.12 -11.76 -18.50
CA GLY A 108 13.40 -12.43 -18.75
C GLY A 108 14.58 -11.49 -19.03
N ARG A 109 14.39 -10.17 -18.85
CA ARG A 109 15.42 -9.14 -19.08
C ARG A 109 16.22 -8.87 -17.80
N ARG A 110 16.81 -9.95 -17.24
CA ARG A 110 17.65 -9.87 -16.04
C ARG A 110 18.89 -9.00 -16.28
N ASP A 111 19.45 -9.05 -17.48
CA ASP A 111 20.55 -8.19 -17.94
C ASP A 111 20.32 -6.71 -17.64
N LEU A 112 19.11 -6.22 -17.83
CA LEU A 112 18.73 -4.83 -17.54
C LEU A 112 18.53 -4.61 -16.04
N ALA A 113 17.90 -5.55 -15.34
CA ALA A 113 17.61 -5.41 -13.92
C ALA A 113 18.89 -5.42 -13.07
N ASP A 114 19.84 -6.28 -13.39
CA ASP A 114 21.09 -6.46 -12.64
C ASP A 114 21.98 -5.22 -12.65
N CYS A 115 21.85 -4.35 -13.66
CA CYS A 115 22.53 -3.06 -13.68
C CYS A 115 22.12 -2.11 -12.54
N PHE A 116 20.96 -2.35 -11.90
CA PHE A 116 20.38 -1.48 -10.85
C PHE A 116 20.16 -2.21 -9.53
N LEU A 117 20.57 -3.48 -9.44
CA LEU A 117 20.51 -4.25 -8.21
C LEU A 117 21.90 -4.27 -7.52
N PRO A 118 21.95 -4.32 -6.18
CA PRO A 118 23.21 -4.42 -5.45
C PRO A 118 23.92 -5.76 -5.68
N ALA A 119 23.20 -6.79 -6.13
CA ALA A 119 23.68 -8.06 -6.59
C ALA A 119 22.77 -8.60 -7.69
N PRO A 120 23.29 -9.43 -8.63
CA PRO A 120 22.47 -10.05 -9.66
C PRO A 120 21.28 -10.83 -9.08
N TRP A 121 20.15 -10.80 -9.79
CA TRP A 121 18.99 -11.61 -9.40
C TRP A 121 19.32 -13.09 -9.57
N PRO A 122 19.13 -13.94 -8.53
CA PRO A 122 19.42 -15.36 -8.61
C PRO A 122 18.63 -16.03 -9.75
N GLU A 123 19.31 -16.82 -10.57
CA GLU A 123 18.69 -17.46 -11.74
C GLU A 123 17.59 -18.45 -11.36
N GLU A 124 17.74 -19.09 -10.19
CA GLU A 124 16.82 -20.11 -9.66
C GLU A 124 15.53 -19.47 -9.08
N LEU A 125 15.51 -18.15 -8.84
CA LEU A 125 14.39 -17.49 -8.24
C LEU A 125 13.42 -16.93 -9.31
N GLU A 126 12.25 -17.50 -9.33
CA GLU A 126 11.11 -16.92 -10.07
C GLU A 126 10.52 -15.74 -9.31
N PRO A 127 10.18 -14.63 -9.99
CA PRO A 127 9.51 -13.52 -9.34
C PRO A 127 8.11 -13.94 -8.89
N ALA A 128 7.73 -13.58 -7.67
CA ALA A 128 6.39 -13.85 -7.16
C ALA A 128 5.33 -13.13 -8.01
N SER A 129 4.38 -13.89 -8.54
CA SER A 129 3.30 -13.40 -9.38
C SER A 129 1.97 -14.05 -9.05
N LEU A 130 0.88 -13.30 -9.14
CA LEU A 130 -0.47 -13.85 -9.04
C LEU A 130 -0.80 -14.84 -10.18
N SER A 131 -0.09 -14.76 -11.30
CA SER A 131 -0.26 -15.70 -12.41
C SER A 131 0.05 -17.15 -12.02
N HIS A 132 0.95 -17.37 -11.07
CA HIS A 132 1.24 -18.73 -10.54
C HIS A 132 0.05 -19.34 -9.80
N LEU A 133 -0.87 -18.53 -9.31
CA LEU A 133 -2.07 -18.92 -8.59
C LEU A 133 -3.36 -18.75 -9.43
N GLU A 134 -3.25 -18.45 -10.72
CA GLU A 134 -4.34 -18.05 -11.61
C GLU A 134 -5.58 -18.92 -11.46
N ARG A 135 -5.43 -20.23 -11.61
CA ARG A 135 -6.56 -21.18 -11.55
C ARG A 135 -7.19 -21.23 -10.17
N ALA A 136 -6.37 -21.23 -9.11
CA ALA A 136 -6.84 -21.30 -7.73
C ALA A 136 -7.58 -20.00 -7.34
N LEU A 137 -7.06 -18.85 -7.74
CA LEU A 137 -7.71 -17.56 -7.54
C LEU A 137 -9.05 -17.47 -8.29
N LEU A 138 -9.11 -17.87 -9.55
CA LEU A 138 -10.35 -17.89 -10.33
C LEU A 138 -11.38 -18.86 -9.74
N ALA A 139 -10.97 -20.05 -9.31
CA ALA A 139 -11.86 -20.99 -8.65
C ALA A 139 -12.45 -20.36 -7.38
N ARG A 140 -11.60 -19.70 -6.57
CA ARG A 140 -12.03 -19.06 -5.32
C ARG A 140 -13.00 -17.91 -5.56
N VAL A 141 -12.71 -16.98 -6.48
CA VAL A 141 -13.61 -15.84 -6.74
C VAL A 141 -14.97 -16.26 -7.29
N ARG A 142 -15.03 -17.37 -8.04
CA ARG A 142 -16.28 -17.92 -8.57
C ARG A 142 -17.11 -18.65 -7.51
N SER A 143 -16.49 -19.18 -6.47
CA SER A 143 -17.17 -19.88 -5.38
C SER A 143 -17.73 -18.97 -4.31
N LEU A 144 -17.25 -17.73 -4.20
CA LEU A 144 -17.64 -16.80 -3.15
C LEU A 144 -18.98 -16.14 -3.44
N SER A 145 -19.88 -16.21 -2.46
CA SER A 145 -21.12 -15.45 -2.42
C SER A 145 -20.89 -13.97 -2.08
N GLN A 146 -21.88 -13.14 -2.34
CA GLN A 146 -21.83 -11.73 -1.94
C GLN A 146 -21.68 -11.57 -0.42
N ALA A 147 -22.28 -12.44 0.38
CA ALA A 147 -22.17 -12.42 1.83
C ALA A 147 -20.74 -12.72 2.29
N GLU A 148 -20.05 -13.70 1.68
CA GLU A 148 -18.66 -14.02 2.00
C GLU A 148 -17.71 -12.88 1.61
N TRP A 149 -17.91 -12.23 0.45
CA TRP A 149 -17.16 -11.04 0.08
C TRP A 149 -17.35 -9.89 1.08
N ALA A 150 -18.54 -9.75 1.66
CA ALA A 150 -18.87 -8.72 2.65
C ALA A 150 -18.11 -8.92 3.98
N LEU A 151 -17.69 -10.14 4.30
CA LEU A 151 -16.92 -10.44 5.52
C LEU A 151 -15.44 -10.01 5.44
N LEU A 152 -14.93 -9.66 4.27
CA LEU A 152 -13.53 -9.30 4.10
C LEU A 152 -13.21 -7.90 4.66
N PRO A 153 -11.97 -7.64 5.10
CA PRO A 153 -11.56 -6.29 5.46
C PRO A 153 -11.68 -5.35 4.28
N ASP A 154 -12.09 -4.12 4.53
CA ASP A 154 -12.25 -3.09 3.49
C ASP A 154 -13.14 -3.52 2.30
N SER A 155 -14.11 -4.38 2.58
CA SER A 155 -14.99 -5.01 1.58
C SER A 155 -15.88 -4.02 0.81
N GLY A 156 -16.08 -2.79 1.34
CA GLY A 156 -16.93 -1.78 0.68
C GLY A 156 -18.39 -2.19 0.56
N VAL A 157 -18.96 -2.83 1.58
CA VAL A 157 -20.35 -3.29 1.62
C VAL A 157 -21.32 -2.17 1.30
N GLU A 158 -21.17 -1.03 1.95
CA GLU A 158 -22.01 0.15 1.77
C GLU A 158 -21.94 0.73 0.35
N GLU A 159 -20.85 0.44 -0.35
CA GLU A 159 -20.58 0.92 -1.70
C GLU A 159 -20.95 -0.10 -2.80
N GLY A 160 -21.47 -1.27 -2.42
CA GLY A 160 -21.91 -2.33 -3.35
C GLY A 160 -20.76 -3.13 -3.99
N LEU A 161 -19.53 -3.06 -3.44
CA LEU A 161 -18.37 -3.77 -3.99
C LEU A 161 -18.56 -5.30 -3.98
N PRO A 162 -19.10 -5.96 -2.92
CA PRO A 162 -19.31 -7.41 -2.92
C PRO A 162 -20.12 -7.92 -4.10
N ALA A 163 -21.24 -7.28 -4.44
CA ALA A 163 -22.06 -7.66 -5.60
C ALA A 163 -21.27 -7.53 -6.91
N ARG A 164 -20.48 -6.46 -7.04
CA ARG A 164 -19.62 -6.23 -8.20
C ARG A 164 -18.52 -7.29 -8.33
N LEU A 165 -17.93 -7.73 -7.21
CA LEU A 165 -16.92 -8.80 -7.21
C LEU A 165 -17.51 -10.14 -7.65
N VAL A 166 -18.70 -10.50 -7.19
CA VAL A 166 -19.44 -11.69 -7.68
C VAL A 166 -19.68 -11.59 -9.19
N GLN A 167 -20.17 -10.46 -9.67
CA GLN A 167 -20.41 -10.25 -11.10
C GLN A 167 -19.14 -10.31 -11.94
N ALA A 168 -18.04 -9.72 -11.45
CA ALA A 168 -16.73 -9.80 -12.11
C ALA A 168 -16.22 -11.24 -12.14
N GLY A 169 -16.32 -11.97 -11.00
CA GLY A 169 -15.88 -13.36 -10.88
C GLY A 169 -16.63 -14.34 -11.82
N SER A 170 -17.92 -14.11 -12.06
CA SER A 170 -18.71 -14.94 -12.97
C SER A 170 -18.35 -14.76 -14.45
N ARG A 171 -17.74 -13.64 -14.82
CA ARG A 171 -17.42 -13.29 -16.21
C ARG A 171 -15.95 -13.44 -16.55
N ALA A 172 -15.06 -13.20 -15.58
CA ALA A 172 -13.64 -13.15 -15.81
C ALA A 172 -13.06 -14.51 -16.23
N LEU A 173 -12.20 -14.49 -17.24
CA LEU A 173 -11.42 -15.65 -17.71
C LEU A 173 -9.99 -15.63 -17.16
N SER A 174 -9.52 -14.48 -16.63
CA SER A 174 -8.24 -14.32 -15.99
C SER A 174 -8.33 -13.46 -14.72
N VAL A 175 -7.33 -13.54 -13.85
CA VAL A 175 -7.24 -12.68 -12.65
C VAL A 175 -7.13 -11.21 -13.04
N GLU A 176 -6.40 -10.88 -14.08
CA GLU A 176 -6.28 -9.50 -14.55
C GLU A 176 -7.61 -8.96 -15.11
N GLU A 177 -8.36 -9.79 -15.84
CA GLU A 177 -9.69 -9.44 -16.30
C GLU A 177 -10.66 -9.26 -15.11
N PHE A 178 -10.61 -10.13 -14.10
CA PHE A 178 -11.37 -9.98 -12.87
C PHE A 178 -11.10 -8.62 -12.21
N LEU A 179 -9.82 -8.27 -12.04
CA LEU A 179 -9.43 -6.99 -11.45
C LEU A 179 -9.91 -5.79 -12.29
N THR A 180 -9.85 -5.92 -13.61
CA THR A 180 -10.31 -4.88 -14.56
C THR A 180 -11.82 -4.67 -14.50
N LEU A 181 -12.60 -5.76 -14.49
CA LEU A 181 -14.06 -5.70 -14.38
C LEU A 181 -14.53 -5.16 -13.01
N ALA A 182 -13.81 -5.50 -11.94
CA ALA A 182 -14.12 -5.04 -10.60
C ALA A 182 -13.73 -3.57 -10.38
N LYS A 183 -12.74 -3.03 -11.11
CA LYS A 183 -12.19 -1.69 -10.92
C LYS A 183 -13.23 -0.59 -11.16
N THR A 184 -13.18 0.45 -10.33
CA THR A 184 -13.89 1.72 -10.51
C THR A 184 -12.98 2.89 -10.11
N LYS A 185 -13.48 4.13 -10.21
CA LYS A 185 -12.77 5.30 -9.67
C LYS A 185 -12.53 5.21 -8.16
N ARG A 186 -13.42 4.52 -7.41
CA ARG A 186 -13.32 4.34 -5.95
C ARG A 186 -12.43 3.18 -5.54
N TYR A 187 -12.30 2.13 -6.38
CA TYR A 187 -11.57 0.89 -6.06
C TYR A 187 -10.31 0.79 -6.89
N SER A 188 -9.17 1.05 -6.26
CA SER A 188 -7.87 0.89 -6.90
C SER A 188 -7.53 -0.59 -7.12
N HIS A 189 -6.68 -0.90 -8.09
CA HIS A 189 -6.14 -2.25 -8.29
C HIS A 189 -5.48 -2.82 -7.04
N ALA A 190 -4.75 -1.98 -6.28
CA ALA A 190 -4.10 -2.41 -5.04
C ALA A 190 -5.10 -2.88 -3.97
N ARG A 191 -6.25 -2.19 -3.82
CA ARG A 191 -7.34 -2.62 -2.92
C ARG A 191 -7.94 -3.94 -3.38
N LEU A 192 -8.24 -4.07 -4.65
CA LEU A 192 -8.84 -5.29 -5.22
C LEU A 192 -7.90 -6.49 -5.11
N ARG A 193 -6.59 -6.31 -5.36
CA ARG A 193 -5.58 -7.36 -5.16
C ARG A 193 -5.50 -7.81 -3.70
N ARG A 194 -5.57 -6.90 -2.74
CA ARG A 194 -5.61 -7.27 -1.32
C ARG A 194 -6.87 -8.06 -0.98
N LEU A 195 -8.05 -7.63 -1.43
CA LEU A 195 -9.29 -8.37 -1.23
C LEU A 195 -9.22 -9.77 -1.85
N LEU A 196 -8.69 -9.90 -3.06
CA LEU A 196 -8.49 -11.18 -3.72
C LEU A 196 -7.61 -12.12 -2.90
N LEU A 197 -6.49 -11.61 -2.34
CA LEU A 197 -5.60 -12.40 -1.50
C LEU A 197 -6.24 -12.77 -0.15
N TRP A 198 -6.98 -11.86 0.50
CA TRP A 198 -7.75 -12.18 1.70
C TRP A 198 -8.78 -13.28 1.43
N ALA A 199 -9.51 -13.16 0.33
CA ALA A 199 -10.48 -14.17 -0.11
C ALA A 199 -9.82 -15.54 -0.36
N PHE A 200 -8.67 -15.53 -1.03
CA PHE A 200 -7.91 -16.75 -1.33
C PHE A 200 -7.40 -17.45 -0.07
N LEU A 201 -6.90 -16.69 0.89
CA LEU A 201 -6.42 -17.20 2.17
C LEU A 201 -7.55 -17.59 3.14
N GLY A 202 -8.80 -17.29 2.81
CA GLY A 202 -9.95 -17.56 3.67
C GLY A 202 -10.02 -16.66 4.91
N LEU A 203 -9.35 -15.50 4.87
CA LEU A 203 -9.30 -14.55 5.98
C LEU A 203 -10.47 -13.57 5.90
N THR A 204 -10.98 -13.16 7.06
CA THR A 204 -12.09 -12.22 7.21
C THR A 204 -11.65 -10.97 7.99
N ALA A 205 -12.53 -9.98 8.12
CA ALA A 205 -12.27 -8.81 8.94
C ALA A 205 -12.06 -9.17 10.43
N ALA A 206 -12.65 -10.26 10.90
CA ALA A 206 -12.48 -10.75 12.27
C ALA A 206 -11.07 -11.30 12.53
N ASP A 207 -10.36 -11.75 11.51
CA ASP A 207 -8.99 -12.26 11.61
C ASP A 207 -7.94 -11.15 11.66
N ARG A 208 -8.35 -9.90 11.42
CA ARG A 208 -7.45 -8.75 11.46
C ARG A 208 -7.21 -8.33 12.92
N PRO A 209 -5.99 -8.48 13.46
CA PRO A 209 -5.70 -8.07 14.83
C PRO A 209 -5.76 -6.53 14.95
N ALA A 210 -6.19 -6.05 16.12
CA ALA A 210 -6.24 -4.61 16.43
C ALA A 210 -4.85 -3.97 16.44
N ALA A 211 -3.82 -4.74 16.80
CA ALA A 211 -2.42 -4.34 16.77
C ALA A 211 -1.56 -5.51 16.25
N PRO A 212 -0.36 -5.24 15.70
CA PRO A 212 0.56 -6.30 15.30
C PRO A 212 0.86 -7.24 16.47
N PRO A 213 0.55 -8.55 16.36
CA PRO A 213 0.71 -9.48 17.49
C PRO A 213 2.19 -9.79 17.81
N TYR A 214 3.07 -9.58 16.86
CA TYR A 214 4.53 -9.76 17.02
C TYR A 214 5.28 -8.97 15.94
N LEU A 215 6.57 -8.75 16.20
CA LEU A 215 7.52 -8.21 15.21
C LEU A 215 8.33 -9.36 14.63
N ARG A 216 8.29 -9.52 13.31
CA ARG A 216 9.09 -10.52 12.61
C ARG A 216 10.47 -9.95 12.31
N VAL A 217 11.47 -10.44 13.02
CA VAL A 217 12.89 -10.09 12.78
C VAL A 217 13.37 -10.84 11.55
N LEU A 218 13.78 -10.13 10.50
CA LEU A 218 14.25 -10.70 9.23
C LEU A 218 15.79 -10.85 9.19
N GLY A 219 16.51 -10.10 10.03
CA GLY A 219 17.96 -10.14 10.13
C GLY A 219 18.45 -9.20 11.21
N PHE A 220 19.67 -9.43 11.69
CA PHE A 220 20.32 -8.59 12.70
C PHE A 220 21.84 -8.71 12.60
N THR A 221 22.53 -7.65 12.99
CA THR A 221 23.97 -7.63 13.23
C THR A 221 24.28 -8.20 14.62
N PRO A 222 25.56 -8.51 14.96
CA PRO A 222 25.95 -8.90 16.33
C PRO A 222 25.45 -7.90 17.39
N ARG A 223 25.56 -6.60 17.13
CA ARG A 223 25.02 -5.55 18.02
C ARG A 223 23.50 -5.59 18.11
N GLY A 224 22.80 -5.89 17.01
CA GLY A 224 21.34 -6.08 17.01
C GLY A 224 20.91 -7.29 17.83
N GLN A 225 21.72 -8.35 17.89
CA GLN A 225 21.48 -9.52 18.73
C GLN A 225 21.48 -9.18 20.22
N GLU A 226 22.38 -8.30 20.66
CA GLU A 226 22.44 -7.81 22.04
C GLU A 226 21.16 -7.07 22.41
N LEU A 227 20.67 -6.22 21.51
CA LEU A 227 19.41 -5.51 21.66
C LEU A 227 18.22 -6.47 21.78
N LEU A 228 18.13 -7.46 20.88
CA LEU A 228 17.07 -8.47 20.93
C LEU A 228 17.11 -9.30 22.22
N ARG A 229 18.28 -9.57 22.78
CA ARG A 229 18.42 -10.23 24.10
C ARG A 229 17.88 -9.34 25.23
N ALA A 230 18.20 -8.05 25.20
CA ALA A 230 17.71 -7.09 26.19
C ALA A 230 16.19 -6.91 26.14
N MET A 231 15.56 -7.08 24.97
CA MET A 231 14.10 -6.98 24.79
C MET A 231 13.32 -8.22 25.26
N LYS A 232 14.00 -9.32 25.61
CA LYS A 232 13.37 -10.56 26.08
C LYS A 232 13.08 -10.58 27.57
N GLY A 233 13.44 -9.53 28.30
CA GLY A 233 13.25 -9.40 29.74
C GLY A 233 11.82 -9.11 30.16
#